data_ae4865b35e6bd459860e448cdc48f24b
#
_entry.id   ae4865b35e6bd459860e448cdc48f24b
#
_cell.length_a   1.000
_cell.length_b   1.000
_cell.length_c   1.000
_cell.angle_alpha   90.00
_cell.angle_beta   90.00
_cell.angle_gamma   90.00
#
_symmetry.space_group_name_H-M   'P 1'
#
loop_
_entity.id
_entity.type
_entity.pdbx_description
1 polymer ?
#
loop_
_entity_poly.entity_id
_entity_poly.type
_entity_poly.pdbx_seq_one_letter_code
_entity_poly.pdbx_strand_id
1 'polypeptide(L)'
;MEKAFREPAFPRIVKVYFEAYGCTQNYGEARLMQQALSSRGHAIVPSPAEADTSVLVTCTVIDHTERKMLKRMHVLAGEGKPLVVAGCMAAAQRDLVRRTVPGARLLPPRKWPQIVELLGAGTARGDRAVAMEADHAAWRDAIVPIAQGCAGRCTYCITRVARGRVSSYPVDAIVDRVRGYVEAEIKDVKLTGQDTAAYGMDGGTSLPALLRAVTGIAGDFRIRVGMMDPLTALPILDDLIDAYASPKVYKFLHLPVQSGDDGILEAMKREYAVADFERILAGFRAAFPEITISTDVIVGFPGETDDAFARTIDLVRRVRPDMVNVTRFSARAGTPAATMAGQVVGWRAKERSRRLSRLRFRIAREIHAGYVGRTLDVLTTEPGKAGTTLGRTDSYKQVVLPSEEPIGDWRTARIVEGREADLVGELI
;
A
#
# COMPACT_ATOMS: atom_id res chain seq x y z
N MET A 1 -24.39 55.86 15.36
CA MET A 1 -23.70 54.92 14.45
C MET A 1 -23.05 53.83 15.27
N GLU A 2 -23.83 52.81 15.61
CA GLU A 2 -23.31 51.60 16.30
C GLU A 2 -22.56 50.75 15.28
N LYS A 3 -21.26 50.52 15.51
CA LYS A 3 -20.50 49.49 14.85
C LYS A 3 -20.92 48.15 15.41
N ALA A 4 -21.75 47.42 14.68
CA ALA A 4 -22.02 46.04 14.98
C ALA A 4 -20.70 45.26 14.98
N PHE A 5 -20.26 44.81 16.14
CA PHE A 5 -19.22 43.79 16.31
C PHE A 5 -19.74 42.51 15.64
N ARG A 6 -19.21 42.21 14.45
CA ARG A 6 -19.37 40.85 13.89
C ARG A 6 -18.55 39.92 14.78
N GLU A 7 -19.22 39.10 15.57
CA GLU A 7 -18.58 37.94 16.20
C GLU A 7 -17.85 37.14 15.14
N PRO A 8 -16.62 36.65 15.42
CA PRO A 8 -15.93 35.75 14.53
C PRO A 8 -16.77 34.50 14.38
N ALA A 9 -17.26 34.21 13.17
CA ALA A 9 -17.99 33.00 12.87
C ALA A 9 -17.09 31.81 13.25
N PHE A 10 -17.47 31.07 14.31
CA PHE A 10 -16.82 29.82 14.64
C PHE A 10 -16.82 28.91 13.38
N PRO A 11 -15.72 28.24 13.07
CA PRO A 11 -15.67 27.38 11.90
C PRO A 11 -16.76 26.32 12.01
N ARG A 12 -17.60 26.23 10.98
CA ARG A 12 -18.72 25.27 10.95
C ARG A 12 -18.17 23.85 11.05
N ILE A 13 -18.61 23.08 12.05
CA ILE A 13 -18.33 21.65 12.13
C ILE A 13 -18.99 20.96 10.94
N VAL A 14 -18.21 20.20 10.16
CA VAL A 14 -18.66 19.48 8.98
C VAL A 14 -18.62 17.99 9.28
N LYS A 15 -19.68 17.26 8.93
CA LYS A 15 -19.73 15.80 8.94
C LYS A 15 -19.20 15.28 7.62
N VAL A 16 -18.16 14.45 7.65
CA VAL A 16 -17.44 14.00 6.48
C VAL A 16 -17.49 12.47 6.38
N TYR A 17 -17.98 11.97 5.26
CA TYR A 17 -17.90 10.57 4.92
C TYR A 17 -16.64 10.28 4.09
N PHE A 18 -15.90 9.24 4.43
CA PHE A 18 -14.73 8.80 3.69
C PHE A 18 -14.93 7.43 3.08
N GLU A 19 -14.56 7.31 1.81
CA GLU A 19 -14.49 6.05 1.11
C GLU A 19 -13.15 5.95 0.38
N ALA A 20 -12.33 4.93 0.67
CA ALA A 20 -11.00 4.79 0.11
C ALA A 20 -10.87 3.49 -0.69
N TYR A 21 -10.19 3.59 -1.83
CA TYR A 21 -9.89 2.47 -2.71
C TYR A 21 -8.43 2.48 -3.17
N GLY A 22 -7.90 1.30 -3.43
CA GLY A 22 -6.59 1.13 -4.06
C GLY A 22 -5.57 0.49 -3.14
N CYS A 23 -4.35 1.02 -3.16
CA CYS A 23 -3.21 0.47 -2.42
C CYS A 23 -3.22 0.94 -0.95
N THR A 24 -2.39 0.29 -0.12
CA THR A 24 -2.20 0.64 1.29
C THR A 24 -1.89 2.13 1.48
N GLN A 25 -1.12 2.74 0.56
CA GLN A 25 -0.83 4.18 0.59
C GLN A 25 -2.11 5.05 0.53
N ASN A 26 -3.09 4.69 -0.31
CA ASN A 26 -4.35 5.44 -0.40
C ASN A 26 -5.14 5.37 0.92
N TYR A 27 -5.16 4.20 1.57
CA TYR A 27 -5.80 4.06 2.88
C TYR A 27 -5.05 4.85 3.95
N GLY A 28 -3.72 4.84 3.94
CA GLY A 28 -2.91 5.66 4.84
C GLY A 28 -3.18 7.16 4.67
N GLU A 29 -3.25 7.65 3.44
CA GLU A 29 -3.57 9.06 3.16
C GLU A 29 -5.01 9.42 3.55
N ALA A 30 -5.97 8.51 3.37
CA ALA A 30 -7.33 8.71 3.85
C ALA A 30 -7.35 8.91 5.38
N ARG A 31 -6.61 8.08 6.12
CA ARG A 31 -6.46 8.22 7.58
C ARG A 31 -5.81 9.53 7.98
N LEU A 32 -4.76 9.98 7.27
CA LEU A 32 -4.14 11.28 7.51
C LEU A 32 -5.15 12.42 7.33
N MET A 33 -5.98 12.37 6.31
CA MET A 33 -7.03 13.36 6.08
C MET A 33 -8.11 13.32 7.17
N GLN A 34 -8.54 12.12 7.58
CA GLN A 34 -9.50 11.94 8.69
C GLN A 34 -8.95 12.53 9.99
N GLN A 35 -7.71 12.21 10.35
CA GLN A 35 -7.02 12.76 11.52
C GLN A 35 -6.93 14.29 11.46
N ALA A 36 -6.54 14.85 10.32
CA ALA A 36 -6.43 16.29 10.14
C ALA A 36 -7.77 17.02 10.29
N LEU A 37 -8.87 16.38 9.95
CA LEU A 37 -10.23 16.93 10.13
C LEU A 37 -10.72 16.76 11.57
N SER A 38 -10.56 15.58 12.15
CA SER A 38 -10.98 15.30 13.54
C SER A 38 -10.25 16.18 14.54
N SER A 39 -8.94 16.43 14.36
CA SER A 39 -8.17 17.35 15.23
C SER A 39 -8.64 18.81 15.17
N ARG A 40 -9.51 19.14 14.21
CA ARG A 40 -10.17 20.47 14.07
C ARG A 40 -11.66 20.45 14.40
N GLY A 41 -12.12 19.36 15.04
CA GLY A 41 -13.50 19.21 15.50
C GLY A 41 -14.50 18.80 14.44
N HIS A 42 -14.06 18.41 13.23
CA HIS A 42 -14.95 17.82 12.22
C HIS A 42 -15.29 16.38 12.60
N ALA A 43 -16.50 15.93 12.28
CA ALA A 43 -16.95 14.57 12.56
C ALA A 43 -16.76 13.65 11.34
N ILE A 44 -16.14 12.50 11.54
CA ILE A 44 -16.10 11.43 10.53
C ILE A 44 -17.31 10.53 10.77
N VAL A 45 -18.15 10.37 9.74
CA VAL A 45 -19.41 9.61 9.83
C VAL A 45 -19.35 8.33 9.00
N PRO A 46 -20.07 7.26 9.40
CA PRO A 46 -19.96 5.94 8.77
C PRO A 46 -20.73 5.83 7.44
N SER A 47 -21.63 6.77 7.15
CA SER A 47 -22.56 6.69 6.02
C SER A 47 -22.59 8.00 5.22
N PRO A 48 -22.67 7.96 3.88
CA PRO A 48 -22.86 9.17 3.08
C PRO A 48 -24.18 9.88 3.37
N ALA A 49 -25.20 9.17 3.84
CA ALA A 49 -26.48 9.77 4.21
C ALA A 49 -26.36 10.76 5.37
N GLU A 50 -25.48 10.47 6.34
CA GLU A 50 -25.24 11.31 7.52
C GLU A 50 -24.27 12.47 7.26
N ALA A 51 -23.55 12.43 6.15
CA ALA A 51 -22.49 13.38 5.84
C ALA A 51 -23.03 14.70 5.26
N ASP A 52 -22.32 15.80 5.53
CA ASP A 52 -22.48 17.06 4.80
C ASP A 52 -21.67 17.05 3.49
N THR A 53 -20.59 16.26 3.42
CA THR A 53 -19.73 16.11 2.26
C THR A 53 -19.09 14.71 2.23
N SER A 54 -18.80 14.21 1.03
CA SER A 54 -18.13 12.93 0.84
C SER A 54 -16.71 13.12 0.26
N VAL A 55 -15.77 12.32 0.75
CA VAL A 55 -14.39 12.25 0.22
C VAL A 55 -14.15 10.86 -0.33
N LEU A 56 -13.93 10.76 -1.65
CA LEU A 56 -13.61 9.52 -2.34
C LEU A 56 -12.12 9.49 -2.69
N VAL A 57 -11.35 8.65 -2.00
CA VAL A 57 -9.92 8.45 -2.30
C VAL A 57 -9.77 7.39 -3.39
N THR A 58 -9.19 7.77 -4.52
CA THR A 58 -9.26 7.03 -5.77
C THR A 58 -7.93 6.42 -6.19
N CYS A 59 -8.01 5.28 -6.89
CA CYS A 59 -6.91 4.59 -7.55
C CYS A 59 -7.13 4.55 -9.07
N THR A 60 -6.04 4.54 -9.86
CA THR A 60 -6.08 4.53 -11.33
C THR A 60 -5.10 3.54 -11.96
N VAL A 61 -4.56 2.59 -11.20
CA VAL A 61 -3.48 1.70 -11.69
C VAL A 61 -3.97 0.76 -12.78
N ILE A 62 -5.16 0.18 -12.63
CA ILE A 62 -5.75 -0.76 -13.59
C ILE A 62 -7.16 -0.32 -14.02
N ASP A 63 -7.53 -0.69 -15.25
CA ASP A 63 -8.80 -0.31 -15.89
C ASP A 63 -10.04 -0.73 -15.07
N HIS A 64 -10.04 -1.95 -14.54
CA HIS A 64 -11.16 -2.42 -13.70
C HIS A 64 -11.40 -1.52 -12.47
N THR A 65 -10.34 -1.11 -11.80
CA THR A 65 -10.43 -0.21 -10.65
C THR A 65 -10.91 1.17 -11.08
N GLU A 66 -10.42 1.69 -12.20
CA GLU A 66 -10.86 2.97 -12.75
C GLU A 66 -12.37 2.97 -13.01
N ARG A 67 -12.89 1.95 -13.70
CA ARG A 67 -14.34 1.83 -13.96
C ARG A 67 -15.17 1.77 -12.68
N LYS A 68 -14.67 1.08 -11.65
CA LYS A 68 -15.31 1.03 -10.33
C LYS A 68 -15.34 2.42 -9.69
N MET A 69 -14.25 3.19 -9.78
CA MET A 69 -14.19 4.55 -9.25
C MET A 69 -15.17 5.48 -9.95
N LEU A 70 -15.25 5.44 -11.28
CA LEU A 70 -16.20 6.25 -12.07
C LEU A 70 -17.65 5.98 -11.65
N LYS A 71 -18.02 4.69 -11.50
CA LYS A 71 -19.36 4.33 -11.01
C LYS A 71 -19.62 4.88 -9.61
N ARG A 72 -18.61 4.78 -8.73
CA ARG A 72 -18.76 5.24 -7.35
C ARG A 72 -18.88 6.77 -7.26
N MET A 73 -18.15 7.49 -8.11
CA MET A 73 -18.29 8.96 -8.24
C MET A 73 -19.73 9.36 -8.58
N HIS A 74 -20.35 8.69 -9.56
CA HIS A 74 -21.75 8.96 -9.92
C HIS A 74 -22.72 8.69 -8.75
N VAL A 75 -22.53 7.60 -8.02
CA VAL A 75 -23.37 7.28 -6.85
C VAL A 75 -23.28 8.35 -5.79
N LEU A 76 -22.04 8.74 -5.39
CA LEU A 76 -21.83 9.75 -4.34
C LEU A 76 -22.30 11.14 -4.78
N ALA A 77 -22.12 11.50 -6.05
CA ALA A 77 -22.63 12.77 -6.57
C ALA A 77 -24.17 12.81 -6.62
N GLY A 78 -24.81 11.66 -6.83
CA GLY A 78 -26.27 11.52 -6.83
C GLY A 78 -26.92 11.79 -5.47
N GLU A 79 -26.16 11.76 -4.38
CA GLU A 79 -26.63 12.17 -3.04
C GLU A 79 -26.93 13.67 -2.91
N GLY A 80 -26.62 14.48 -3.95
CA GLY A 80 -26.85 15.92 -3.95
C GLY A 80 -25.94 16.73 -2.99
N LYS A 81 -24.88 16.09 -2.48
CA LYS A 81 -23.93 16.68 -1.52
C LYS A 81 -22.58 16.97 -2.20
N PRO A 82 -21.78 17.92 -1.68
CA PRO A 82 -20.45 18.17 -2.19
C PRO A 82 -19.59 16.90 -2.19
N LEU A 83 -18.86 16.67 -3.28
CA LEU A 83 -17.94 15.54 -3.43
C LEU A 83 -16.51 16.03 -3.61
N VAL A 84 -15.60 15.52 -2.79
CA VAL A 84 -14.15 15.65 -2.97
C VAL A 84 -13.62 14.35 -3.58
N VAL A 85 -13.03 14.42 -4.76
CA VAL A 85 -12.32 13.29 -5.37
C VAL A 85 -10.83 13.47 -5.05
N ALA A 86 -10.31 12.61 -4.18
CA ALA A 86 -8.93 12.62 -3.75
C ALA A 86 -8.13 11.47 -4.39
N GLY A 87 -6.80 11.49 -4.24
CA GLY A 87 -5.92 10.40 -4.66
C GLY A 87 -5.50 10.46 -6.14
N CYS A 88 -5.13 9.29 -6.69
CA CYS A 88 -4.41 9.22 -7.96
C CYS A 88 -5.20 9.75 -9.17
N MET A 89 -6.53 9.52 -9.26
CA MET A 89 -7.33 10.04 -10.37
C MET A 89 -7.41 11.56 -10.35
N ALA A 90 -7.47 12.17 -9.17
CA ALA A 90 -7.51 13.63 -9.03
C ALA A 90 -6.24 14.33 -9.57
N ALA A 91 -5.14 13.59 -9.71
CA ALA A 91 -3.90 14.09 -10.29
C ALA A 91 -3.72 13.67 -11.75
N ALA A 92 -3.81 12.38 -12.06
CA ALA A 92 -3.46 11.82 -13.36
C ALA A 92 -4.59 11.87 -14.40
N GLN A 93 -5.85 11.97 -13.96
CA GLN A 93 -7.03 11.86 -14.84
C GLN A 93 -8.06 12.97 -14.55
N ARG A 94 -7.57 14.19 -14.31
CA ARG A 94 -8.40 15.36 -13.93
C ARG A 94 -9.59 15.58 -14.84
N ASP A 95 -9.36 15.53 -16.16
CA ASP A 95 -10.39 15.83 -17.14
C ASP A 95 -11.45 14.70 -17.18
N LEU A 96 -11.04 13.46 -16.97
CA LEU A 96 -11.98 12.34 -16.85
C LEU A 96 -12.87 12.53 -15.61
N VAL A 97 -12.31 12.89 -14.46
CA VAL A 97 -13.07 13.16 -13.24
C VAL A 97 -14.04 14.34 -13.45
N ARG A 98 -13.56 15.43 -14.04
CA ARG A 98 -14.40 16.63 -14.30
C ARG A 98 -15.56 16.34 -15.26
N ARG A 99 -15.34 15.50 -16.29
CA ARG A 99 -16.42 15.05 -17.18
C ARG A 99 -17.40 14.14 -16.48
N THR A 100 -16.93 13.30 -15.56
CA THR A 100 -17.77 12.35 -14.82
C THR A 100 -18.62 13.05 -13.77
N VAL A 101 -18.03 13.98 -13.01
CA VAL A 101 -18.72 14.75 -11.97
C VAL A 101 -18.22 16.21 -12.02
N PRO A 102 -18.87 17.09 -12.81
CA PRO A 102 -18.42 18.47 -13.05
C PRO A 102 -18.25 19.31 -11.77
N GLY A 103 -19.06 19.07 -10.75
CA GLY A 103 -19.04 19.80 -9.47
C GLY A 103 -18.05 19.26 -8.43
N ALA A 104 -17.31 18.17 -8.72
CA ALA A 104 -16.39 17.60 -7.76
C ALA A 104 -15.16 18.47 -7.53
N ARG A 105 -14.75 18.61 -6.28
CA ARG A 105 -13.48 19.23 -5.90
C ARG A 105 -12.36 18.21 -6.00
N LEU A 106 -11.23 18.55 -6.64
CA LEU A 106 -10.11 17.64 -6.85
C LEU A 106 -9.02 17.86 -5.82
N LEU A 107 -8.60 16.77 -5.15
CA LEU A 107 -7.52 16.79 -4.16
C LEU A 107 -6.43 15.78 -4.57
N PRO A 108 -5.40 16.23 -5.33
CA PRO A 108 -4.26 15.39 -5.68
C PRO A 108 -3.52 14.84 -4.46
N PRO A 109 -2.82 13.68 -4.55
CA PRO A 109 -2.19 13.03 -3.41
C PRO A 109 -1.26 13.95 -2.59
N ARG A 110 -0.41 14.74 -3.27
CA ARG A 110 0.53 15.66 -2.60
C ARG A 110 -0.14 16.83 -1.89
N LYS A 111 -1.41 17.08 -2.20
CA LYS A 111 -2.20 18.16 -1.63
C LYS A 111 -3.16 17.71 -0.54
N TRP A 112 -3.03 16.46 -0.07
CA TRP A 112 -3.91 15.94 0.98
C TRP A 112 -4.02 16.85 2.23
N PRO A 113 -2.97 17.59 2.67
CA PRO A 113 -3.12 18.48 3.81
C PRO A 113 -4.12 19.63 3.58
N GLN A 114 -4.38 19.99 2.32
CA GLN A 114 -5.35 21.04 1.95
C GLN A 114 -6.81 20.60 2.14
N ILE A 115 -7.08 19.35 2.60
CA ILE A 115 -8.45 18.88 2.86
C ILE A 115 -9.19 19.79 3.83
N VAL A 116 -8.49 20.33 4.82
CA VAL A 116 -9.02 21.21 5.84
C VAL A 116 -9.50 22.54 5.24
N GLU A 117 -8.66 23.16 4.42
CA GLU A 117 -9.02 24.42 3.70
C GLU A 117 -10.14 24.16 2.68
N LEU A 118 -10.08 23.03 2.00
CA LEU A 118 -11.05 22.66 0.98
C LEU A 118 -12.47 22.50 1.56
N LEU A 119 -12.58 22.10 2.81
CA LEU A 119 -13.87 21.94 3.50
C LEU A 119 -14.28 23.19 4.30
N GLY A 120 -13.54 24.31 4.18
CA GLY A 120 -13.89 25.59 4.79
C GLY A 120 -13.60 25.68 6.28
N ALA A 121 -12.76 24.79 6.81
CA ALA A 121 -12.24 24.90 8.17
C ALA A 121 -11.12 25.94 8.19
N GLY A 122 -11.23 26.92 9.08
CA GLY A 122 -10.30 28.05 9.17
C GLY A 122 -8.83 27.63 9.25
N THR A 123 -7.97 28.48 8.70
CA THR A 123 -6.52 28.28 8.67
C THR A 123 -5.95 28.13 10.08
N ALA A 124 -5.61 26.90 10.49
CA ALA A 124 -4.70 26.73 11.60
C ALA A 124 -3.27 27.06 11.11
N ARG A 125 -2.66 28.11 11.69
CA ARG A 125 -1.25 28.42 11.50
C ARG A 125 -0.39 27.26 12.04
N GLY A 126 0.49 26.75 11.22
CA GLY A 126 1.64 25.96 11.62
C GLY A 126 1.70 24.56 11.04
N ASP A 127 2.73 24.33 10.19
CA ASP A 127 3.27 23.05 9.74
C ASP A 127 3.91 22.26 10.91
N ARG A 128 3.23 22.14 12.04
CA ARG A 128 3.67 21.25 13.11
C ARG A 128 2.72 20.08 13.21
N ALA A 129 3.30 18.90 13.22
CA ALA A 129 2.73 17.61 13.48
C ALA A 129 1.25 17.68 13.91
N VAL A 130 0.34 17.32 13.01
CA VAL A 130 -1.07 17.17 13.37
C VAL A 130 -1.12 16.22 14.54
N ALA A 131 -1.36 16.77 15.73
CA ALA A 131 -1.40 16.01 16.98
C ALA A 131 -2.39 14.85 16.81
N MET A 132 -1.94 13.66 17.16
CA MET A 132 -2.64 12.41 16.93
C MET A 132 -3.62 12.10 18.06
N GLU A 133 -4.55 13.01 18.33
CA GLU A 133 -5.71 12.74 19.17
C GLU A 133 -6.91 12.30 18.31
N ALA A 134 -6.69 11.45 17.34
CA ALA A 134 -7.78 10.78 16.66
C ALA A 134 -8.09 9.48 17.40
N ASP A 135 -9.35 9.14 17.49
CA ASP A 135 -9.82 7.89 18.06
C ASP A 135 -9.21 6.69 17.30
N HIS A 136 -8.02 6.26 17.72
CA HIS A 136 -7.33 5.11 17.19
C HIS A 136 -8.03 3.80 17.53
N ALA A 137 -8.94 3.80 18.50
CA ALA A 137 -9.67 2.63 18.97
C ALA A 137 -10.53 1.98 17.85
N ALA A 138 -10.86 2.73 16.80
CA ALA A 138 -11.56 2.20 15.63
C ALA A 138 -10.64 1.51 14.61
N TRP A 139 -9.30 1.65 14.72
CA TRP A 139 -8.36 1.10 13.76
C TRP A 139 -7.63 -0.11 14.33
N ARG A 140 -7.70 -1.21 13.61
CA ARG A 140 -7.10 -2.48 14.00
C ARG A 140 -5.68 -2.68 13.48
N ASP A 141 -5.23 -1.81 12.55
CA ASP A 141 -3.88 -1.77 11.99
C ASP A 141 -3.40 -0.33 11.83
N ALA A 142 -2.11 -0.08 11.92
CA ALA A 142 -1.51 1.22 11.66
C ALA A 142 -0.95 1.28 10.24
N ILE A 143 -1.50 2.14 9.38
CA ILE A 143 -0.94 2.41 8.06
C ILE A 143 -0.21 3.76 8.11
N VAL A 144 1.10 3.72 7.96
CA VAL A 144 1.99 4.89 8.08
C VAL A 144 2.65 5.16 6.72
N PRO A 145 2.16 6.15 5.95
CA PRO A 145 2.89 6.67 4.81
C PRO A 145 4.24 7.25 5.23
N ILE A 146 5.34 6.76 4.62
CA ILE A 146 6.70 7.26 4.91
C ILE A 146 7.22 8.20 3.83
N ALA A 147 6.71 8.07 2.60
CA ALA A 147 7.04 8.94 1.48
C ALA A 147 5.90 8.97 0.46
N GLN A 148 5.94 9.94 -0.43
CA GLN A 148 5.13 10.01 -1.64
C GLN A 148 6.02 10.03 -2.88
N GLY A 149 5.50 9.52 -4.01
CA GLY A 149 6.25 9.47 -5.26
C GLY A 149 7.28 8.36 -5.29
N CYS A 150 8.08 8.33 -6.35
CA CYS A 150 9.02 7.25 -6.62
C CYS A 150 10.26 7.79 -7.33
N ALA A 151 11.43 7.17 -7.11
CA ALA A 151 12.67 7.47 -7.82
C ALA A 151 12.64 6.94 -9.27
N GLY A 152 11.94 5.84 -9.52
CA GLY A 152 11.87 5.18 -10.83
C GLY A 152 11.19 5.99 -11.94
N ARG A 153 11.43 5.59 -13.19
CA ARG A 153 10.89 6.23 -14.41
C ARG A 153 10.15 5.24 -15.32
N CYS A 154 9.52 4.23 -14.71
CA CYS A 154 8.88 3.13 -15.45
C CYS A 154 7.90 3.63 -16.50
N THR A 155 8.02 3.10 -17.72
CA THR A 155 7.23 3.54 -18.89
C THR A 155 5.74 3.29 -18.77
N TYR A 156 5.32 2.38 -17.92
CA TYR A 156 3.91 2.01 -17.70
C TYR A 156 3.27 2.68 -16.49
N CYS A 157 4.05 3.40 -15.66
CA CYS A 157 3.60 3.76 -14.32
C CYS A 157 2.79 5.06 -14.29
N ILE A 158 1.47 4.93 -14.22
CA ILE A 158 0.55 6.05 -14.00
C ILE A 158 0.69 6.65 -12.60
N THR A 159 1.18 5.88 -11.63
CA THR A 159 1.42 6.37 -10.26
C THR A 159 2.50 7.44 -10.24
N ARG A 160 3.51 7.32 -11.10
CA ARG A 160 4.53 8.35 -11.29
C ARG A 160 3.94 9.67 -11.79
N VAL A 161 2.96 9.59 -12.70
CA VAL A 161 2.23 10.77 -13.20
C VAL A 161 1.42 11.41 -12.07
N ALA A 162 0.77 10.59 -11.24
CA ALA A 162 -0.08 11.08 -10.15
C ALA A 162 0.71 11.65 -8.96
N ARG A 163 1.87 11.06 -8.62
CA ARG A 163 2.58 11.30 -7.36
C ARG A 163 3.97 11.95 -7.52
N GLY A 164 4.51 11.98 -8.73
CA GLY A 164 5.78 12.64 -9.03
C GLY A 164 7.01 11.94 -8.45
N ARG A 165 8.09 12.70 -8.19
CA ARG A 165 9.35 12.22 -7.59
C ARG A 165 9.15 11.88 -6.12
N VAL A 166 10.08 11.11 -5.54
CA VAL A 166 10.08 10.80 -4.11
C VAL A 166 10.09 12.10 -3.28
N SER A 167 9.32 12.08 -2.21
CA SER A 167 9.27 13.12 -1.18
C SER A 167 9.00 12.42 0.14
N SER A 168 10.02 12.37 0.99
CA SER A 168 10.02 11.66 2.25
C SER A 168 9.41 12.51 3.36
N TYR A 169 8.67 11.86 4.26
CA TYR A 169 8.25 12.52 5.50
C TYR A 169 9.42 12.53 6.49
N PRO A 170 9.52 13.54 7.38
CA PRO A 170 10.56 13.58 8.42
C PRO A 170 10.54 12.34 9.31
N VAL A 171 11.74 11.85 9.70
CA VAL A 171 11.89 10.67 10.58
C VAL A 171 11.07 10.85 11.85
N ASP A 172 11.23 11.99 12.52
CA ASP A 172 10.56 12.28 13.80
C ASP A 172 9.02 12.21 13.66
N ALA A 173 8.48 12.77 12.57
CA ALA A 173 7.04 12.73 12.31
C ALA A 173 6.52 11.30 12.08
N ILE A 174 7.33 10.40 11.50
CA ILE A 174 6.99 8.98 11.34
C ILE A 174 7.08 8.27 12.68
N VAL A 175 8.16 8.48 13.43
CA VAL A 175 8.39 7.89 14.75
C VAL A 175 7.27 8.28 15.71
N ASP A 176 6.90 9.57 15.78
CA ASP A 176 5.83 10.06 16.65
C ASP A 176 4.48 9.42 16.28
N ARG A 177 4.22 9.26 14.97
CA ARG A 177 3.00 8.60 14.52
C ARG A 177 2.96 7.13 14.90
N VAL A 178 4.07 6.40 14.73
CA VAL A 178 4.14 4.99 15.14
C VAL A 178 4.01 4.88 16.65
N ARG A 179 4.66 5.76 17.41
CA ARG A 179 4.55 5.80 18.89
C ARG A 179 3.09 5.95 19.33
N GLY A 180 2.36 6.91 18.75
CA GLY A 180 0.94 7.09 19.08
C GLY A 180 0.06 5.88 18.75
N TYR A 181 0.37 5.12 17.67
CA TYR A 181 -0.32 3.86 17.40
C TYR A 181 0.04 2.78 18.43
N VAL A 182 1.30 2.68 18.83
CA VAL A 182 1.75 1.72 19.84
C VAL A 182 1.16 2.03 21.21
N GLU A 183 1.09 3.30 21.59
CA GLU A 183 0.42 3.77 22.83
C GLU A 183 -1.10 3.48 22.82
N ALA A 184 -1.71 3.43 21.65
CA ALA A 184 -3.10 3.00 21.44
C ALA A 184 -3.24 1.47 21.29
N GLU A 185 -2.21 0.69 21.66
CA GLU A 185 -2.17 -0.78 21.64
C GLU A 185 -2.31 -1.40 20.25
N ILE A 186 -2.07 -0.63 19.17
CA ILE A 186 -2.06 -1.17 17.81
C ILE A 186 -0.72 -1.80 17.52
N LYS A 187 -0.71 -3.12 17.30
CA LYS A 187 0.53 -3.90 17.16
C LYS A 187 0.93 -4.19 15.70
N ASP A 188 0.02 -4.09 14.72
CA ASP A 188 0.34 -4.32 13.29
C ASP A 188 0.57 -2.98 12.58
N VAL A 189 1.84 -2.62 12.37
CA VAL A 189 2.26 -1.36 11.75
C VAL A 189 2.72 -1.59 10.32
N LYS A 190 2.13 -0.88 9.36
CA LYS A 190 2.45 -0.98 7.93
C LYS A 190 3.10 0.31 7.44
N LEU A 191 4.43 0.33 7.30
CA LEU A 191 5.13 1.43 6.63
C LEU A 191 4.87 1.34 5.13
N THR A 192 4.40 2.42 4.49
CA THR A 192 3.98 2.38 3.10
C THR A 192 4.53 3.54 2.27
N GLY A 193 4.78 3.26 1.00
CA GLY A 193 5.25 4.18 -0.03
C GLY A 193 5.05 3.54 -1.41
N GLN A 194 5.33 4.27 -2.47
CA GLN A 194 5.39 3.73 -3.84
C GLN A 194 6.65 2.91 -4.06
N ASP A 195 7.68 3.24 -3.29
CA ASP A 195 8.98 2.57 -3.23
C ASP A 195 9.57 2.95 -1.88
N THR A 196 9.50 2.03 -0.92
CA THR A 196 9.96 2.32 0.44
C THR A 196 11.48 2.38 0.55
N ALA A 197 12.22 1.67 -0.32
CA ALA A 197 13.68 1.73 -0.33
C ALA A 197 14.21 3.10 -0.83
N ALA A 198 13.39 3.86 -1.58
CA ALA A 198 13.72 5.22 -1.96
C ALA A 198 13.55 6.26 -0.84
N TYR A 199 13.09 5.84 0.35
CA TYR A 199 12.93 6.75 1.48
C TYR A 199 14.26 7.41 1.85
N GLY A 200 14.23 8.72 2.01
CA GLY A 200 15.39 9.53 2.41
C GLY A 200 16.33 9.93 1.28
N MET A 201 16.15 9.44 0.04
CA MET A 201 16.98 9.84 -1.10
C MET A 201 16.91 11.35 -1.40
N ASP A 202 15.86 12.01 -0.94
CA ASP A 202 15.61 13.47 -1.09
C ASP A 202 16.00 14.28 0.15
N GLY A 203 16.41 13.64 1.25
CA GLY A 203 16.62 14.31 2.53
C GLY A 203 17.80 13.82 3.37
N GLY A 204 18.76 13.06 2.81
CA GLY A 204 19.99 12.66 3.52
C GLY A 204 19.80 11.62 4.63
N THR A 205 18.72 10.84 4.58
CA THR A 205 18.46 9.69 5.44
C THR A 205 18.21 8.42 4.60
N SER A 206 17.82 7.31 5.20
CA SER A 206 17.57 6.06 4.48
C SER A 206 16.49 5.20 5.14
N LEU A 207 15.93 4.23 4.40
CA LEU A 207 14.99 3.27 4.97
C LEU A 207 15.60 2.48 6.15
N PRO A 208 16.84 1.96 6.09
CA PRO A 208 17.46 1.31 7.24
C PRO A 208 17.55 2.22 8.49
N ALA A 209 17.91 3.49 8.30
CA ALA A 209 17.97 4.46 9.41
C ALA A 209 16.56 4.68 10.01
N LEU A 210 15.54 4.82 9.19
CA LEU A 210 14.14 4.92 9.65
C LEU A 210 13.71 3.67 10.42
N LEU A 211 14.03 2.46 9.90
CA LEU A 211 13.66 1.21 10.58
C LEU A 211 14.30 1.11 11.96
N ARG A 212 15.59 1.47 12.09
CA ARG A 212 16.28 1.52 13.41
C ARG A 212 15.59 2.51 14.36
N ALA A 213 15.22 3.69 13.88
CA ALA A 213 14.51 4.68 14.70
C ALA A 213 13.13 4.17 15.16
N VAL A 214 12.36 3.58 14.26
CA VAL A 214 11.01 3.08 14.59
C VAL A 214 11.09 1.83 15.48
N THR A 215 11.99 0.91 15.23
CA THR A 215 12.17 -0.29 16.08
C THR A 215 12.69 0.04 17.48
N GLY A 216 13.31 1.20 17.69
CA GLY A 216 13.71 1.75 18.98
C GLY A 216 12.53 2.19 19.87
N ILE A 217 11.32 2.34 19.34
CA ILE A 217 10.13 2.66 20.15
C ILE A 217 9.85 1.49 21.10
N ALA A 218 9.63 1.78 22.38
CA ALA A 218 9.25 0.77 23.37
C ALA A 218 7.86 0.18 23.06
N GLY A 219 7.61 -1.06 23.46
CA GLY A 219 6.34 -1.76 23.26
C GLY A 219 6.45 -2.98 22.34
N ASP A 220 5.40 -3.80 22.36
CA ASP A 220 5.26 -5.01 21.53
C ASP A 220 4.43 -4.69 20.29
N PHE A 221 5.10 -4.63 19.15
CA PHE A 221 4.46 -4.41 17.85
C PHE A 221 5.31 -4.99 16.72
N ARG A 222 4.72 -5.13 15.55
CA ARG A 222 5.40 -5.62 14.35
C ARG A 222 5.27 -4.62 13.21
N ILE A 223 6.34 -4.49 12.43
CA ILE A 223 6.44 -3.58 11.29
C ILE A 223 6.46 -4.39 10.00
N ARG A 224 5.50 -4.15 9.14
CA ARG A 224 5.56 -4.58 7.74
C ARG A 224 6.11 -3.46 6.89
N VAL A 225 7.25 -3.70 6.25
CA VAL A 225 7.83 -2.78 5.27
C VAL A 225 7.08 -2.93 3.93
N GLY A 226 6.71 -1.81 3.31
CA GLY A 226 6.03 -1.77 2.02
C GLY A 226 6.91 -2.25 0.88
N MET A 227 6.37 -2.23 -0.35
CA MET A 227 7.13 -2.67 -1.52
C MET A 227 8.36 -1.78 -1.77
N MET A 228 9.42 -2.40 -2.26
CA MET A 228 10.69 -1.78 -2.62
C MET A 228 11.02 -2.04 -4.09
N ASP A 229 11.65 -1.07 -4.75
CA ASP A 229 12.20 -1.28 -6.09
C ASP A 229 13.60 -1.91 -5.99
N PRO A 230 13.95 -2.95 -6.78
CA PRO A 230 15.30 -3.50 -6.82
C PRO A 230 16.39 -2.45 -7.03
N LEU A 231 16.14 -1.45 -7.89
CA LEU A 231 17.06 -0.34 -8.16
C LEU A 231 17.47 0.42 -6.88
N THR A 232 16.52 0.69 -6.01
CA THR A 232 16.74 1.48 -4.80
C THR A 232 17.10 0.62 -3.58
N ALA A 233 16.72 -0.65 -3.59
CA ALA A 233 17.03 -1.60 -2.53
C ALA A 233 18.48 -2.12 -2.61
N LEU A 234 19.01 -2.35 -3.82
CA LEU A 234 20.34 -2.93 -4.03
C LEU A 234 21.48 -2.09 -3.41
N PRO A 235 21.51 -0.75 -3.57
CA PRO A 235 22.60 0.07 -2.98
C PRO A 235 22.62 0.08 -1.45
N ILE A 236 21.53 -0.26 -0.79
CA ILE A 236 21.38 -0.25 0.68
C ILE A 236 21.20 -1.67 1.24
N LEU A 237 21.51 -2.71 0.46
CA LEU A 237 21.13 -4.09 0.76
C LEU A 237 21.63 -4.57 2.13
N ASP A 238 22.92 -4.40 2.41
CA ASP A 238 23.53 -4.90 3.65
C ASP A 238 22.94 -4.19 4.87
N ASP A 239 22.87 -2.85 4.85
CA ASP A 239 22.23 -2.04 5.88
C ASP A 239 20.75 -2.38 6.08
N LEU A 240 20.06 -2.72 5.00
CA LEU A 240 18.64 -3.09 5.03
C LEU A 240 18.45 -4.46 5.68
N ILE A 241 19.31 -5.44 5.36
CA ILE A 241 19.31 -6.76 6.00
C ILE A 241 19.56 -6.60 7.50
N ASP A 242 20.54 -5.79 7.90
CA ASP A 242 20.83 -5.50 9.31
C ASP A 242 19.61 -4.89 10.02
N ALA A 243 18.93 -3.94 9.40
CA ALA A 243 17.73 -3.33 9.98
C ALA A 243 16.56 -4.32 10.10
N TYR A 244 16.47 -5.29 9.19
CA TYR A 244 15.48 -6.37 9.24
C TYR A 244 15.78 -7.42 10.33
N ALA A 245 16.98 -7.44 10.92
CA ALA A 245 17.30 -8.34 12.02
C ALA A 245 16.48 -8.06 13.30
N SER A 246 15.95 -6.84 13.45
CA SER A 246 15.08 -6.50 14.58
C SER A 246 13.87 -7.46 14.64
N PRO A 247 13.54 -8.01 15.85
CA PRO A 247 12.36 -8.87 16.02
C PRO A 247 11.04 -8.12 15.77
N LYS A 248 11.05 -6.78 15.79
CA LYS A 248 9.88 -5.97 15.48
C LYS A 248 9.59 -5.86 13.98
N VAL A 249 10.50 -6.27 13.10
CA VAL A 249 10.29 -6.24 11.65
C VAL A 249 9.87 -7.63 11.18
N TYR A 250 8.67 -7.72 10.59
CA TYR A 250 8.25 -8.95 9.95
C TYR A 250 9.26 -9.42 8.90
N LYS A 251 9.58 -10.69 8.88
CA LYS A 251 10.44 -11.28 7.85
C LYS A 251 9.65 -11.44 6.56
N PHE A 252 9.37 -10.30 5.93
CA PHE A 252 8.58 -10.16 4.72
C PHE A 252 9.24 -9.16 3.78
N LEU A 253 9.57 -9.60 2.58
CA LEU A 253 10.14 -8.78 1.52
C LEU A 253 9.17 -8.67 0.35
N HIS A 254 8.70 -7.45 0.04
CA HIS A 254 7.93 -7.19 -1.17
C HIS A 254 8.81 -6.47 -2.19
N LEU A 255 9.27 -7.22 -3.19
CA LEU A 255 10.23 -6.77 -4.21
C LEU A 255 9.67 -7.08 -5.60
N PRO A 256 8.99 -6.13 -6.27
CA PRO A 256 8.43 -6.31 -7.61
C PRO A 256 9.50 -6.47 -8.69
N VAL A 257 9.60 -7.64 -9.33
CA VAL A 257 10.53 -7.86 -10.45
C VAL A 257 9.97 -7.38 -11.80
N GLN A 258 8.67 -7.40 -11.97
CA GLN A 258 7.88 -7.03 -13.14
C GLN A 258 8.04 -7.96 -14.34
N SER A 259 9.25 -8.40 -14.72
CA SER A 259 9.55 -9.37 -15.78
C SER A 259 10.79 -10.19 -15.44
N GLY A 260 10.86 -11.41 -15.93
CA GLY A 260 12.07 -12.27 -15.88
C GLY A 260 12.95 -12.13 -17.12
N ASP A 261 12.76 -11.08 -17.90
CA ASP A 261 13.48 -10.80 -19.14
C ASP A 261 14.09 -9.40 -19.12
N ASP A 262 15.41 -9.31 -19.25
CA ASP A 262 16.13 -8.04 -19.16
C ASP A 262 15.76 -7.06 -20.30
N GLY A 263 15.45 -7.57 -21.52
CA GLY A 263 15.00 -6.72 -22.62
C GLY A 263 13.62 -6.09 -22.34
N ILE A 264 12.73 -6.82 -21.66
CA ILE A 264 11.45 -6.27 -21.23
C ILE A 264 11.65 -5.31 -20.04
N LEU A 265 12.55 -5.60 -19.10
CA LEU A 265 12.90 -4.67 -18.02
C LEU A 265 13.45 -3.35 -18.58
N GLU A 266 14.33 -3.41 -19.58
CA GLU A 266 14.85 -2.23 -20.28
C GLU A 266 13.72 -1.43 -20.96
N ALA A 267 12.82 -2.10 -21.69
CA ALA A 267 11.66 -1.47 -22.32
C ALA A 267 10.71 -0.85 -21.30
N MET A 268 10.60 -1.44 -20.12
CA MET A 268 9.89 -0.90 -18.96
C MET A 268 10.61 0.28 -18.30
N LYS A 269 11.87 0.56 -18.67
CA LYS A 269 12.79 1.48 -17.96
C LYS A 269 12.97 1.07 -16.51
N ARG A 270 13.18 -0.21 -16.27
CA ARG A 270 13.64 -0.74 -15.00
C ARG A 270 15.17 -0.78 -15.05
N GLU A 271 15.83 0.11 -14.29
CA GLU A 271 17.26 0.32 -14.33
C GLU A 271 18.00 -0.71 -13.45
N TYR A 272 17.61 -1.99 -13.55
CA TYR A 272 18.24 -3.15 -12.92
C TYR A 272 18.02 -4.40 -13.81
N ALA A 273 18.83 -5.40 -13.63
CA ALA A 273 18.73 -6.69 -14.29
C ALA A 273 18.04 -7.75 -13.41
N VAL A 274 17.61 -8.85 -14.02
CA VAL A 274 17.07 -10.02 -13.29
C VAL A 274 18.07 -10.53 -12.25
N ALA A 275 19.37 -10.51 -12.58
CA ALA A 275 20.45 -10.91 -11.67
C ALA A 275 20.51 -10.05 -10.39
N ASP A 276 20.23 -8.75 -10.48
CA ASP A 276 20.19 -7.85 -9.31
C ASP A 276 19.03 -8.22 -8.38
N PHE A 277 17.87 -8.52 -8.95
CA PHE A 277 16.72 -9.02 -8.18
C PHE A 277 17.07 -10.34 -7.46
N GLU A 278 17.68 -11.30 -8.17
CA GLU A 278 18.10 -12.57 -7.58
C GLU A 278 19.15 -12.37 -6.47
N ARG A 279 20.10 -11.43 -6.65
CA ARG A 279 21.10 -11.07 -5.64
C ARG A 279 20.46 -10.55 -4.35
N ILE A 280 19.46 -9.67 -4.45
CA ILE A 280 18.74 -9.16 -3.27
C ILE A 280 18.03 -10.32 -2.55
N LEU A 281 17.32 -11.19 -3.29
CA LEU A 281 16.65 -12.33 -2.68
C LEU A 281 17.63 -13.29 -1.99
N ALA A 282 18.78 -13.55 -2.60
CA ALA A 282 19.82 -14.41 -2.03
C ALA A 282 20.35 -13.84 -0.70
N GLY A 283 20.64 -12.53 -0.65
CA GLY A 283 21.08 -11.85 0.58
C GLY A 283 20.06 -11.96 1.71
N PHE A 284 18.79 -11.67 1.43
CA PHE A 284 17.72 -11.78 2.43
C PHE A 284 17.50 -13.22 2.90
N ARG A 285 17.54 -14.21 1.99
CA ARG A 285 17.36 -15.63 2.36
C ARG A 285 18.55 -16.19 3.14
N ALA A 286 19.76 -15.72 2.86
CA ALA A 286 20.92 -16.10 3.65
C ALA A 286 20.81 -15.62 5.09
N ALA A 287 20.31 -14.41 5.32
CA ALA A 287 20.10 -13.83 6.66
C ALA A 287 18.82 -14.38 7.33
N PHE A 288 17.77 -14.61 6.58
CA PHE A 288 16.44 -15.01 7.08
C PHE A 288 15.87 -16.14 6.22
N PRO A 289 16.23 -17.41 6.49
CA PRO A 289 15.85 -18.55 5.65
C PRO A 289 14.33 -18.73 5.44
N GLU A 290 13.51 -18.31 6.42
CA GLU A 290 12.04 -18.39 6.37
C GLU A 290 11.35 -17.11 5.91
N ILE A 291 12.10 -16.14 5.37
CA ILE A 291 11.52 -14.87 4.90
C ILE A 291 10.48 -15.12 3.81
N THR A 292 9.32 -14.50 3.96
CA THR A 292 8.28 -14.53 2.92
C THR A 292 8.63 -13.54 1.82
N ILE A 293 8.72 -14.02 0.60
CA ILE A 293 8.99 -13.22 -0.60
C ILE A 293 7.70 -12.95 -1.35
N SER A 294 7.38 -11.68 -1.55
CA SER A 294 6.30 -11.21 -2.44
C SER A 294 6.91 -10.49 -3.63
N THR A 295 6.41 -10.76 -4.83
CA THR A 295 6.82 -10.06 -6.04
C THR A 295 5.63 -9.75 -6.94
N ASP A 296 5.78 -8.78 -7.83
CA ASP A 296 4.78 -8.42 -8.83
C ASP A 296 5.34 -8.69 -10.22
N VAL A 297 4.47 -9.17 -11.11
CA VAL A 297 4.79 -9.45 -12.51
C VAL A 297 3.71 -8.85 -13.40
N ILE A 298 4.13 -8.10 -14.41
CA ILE A 298 3.27 -7.60 -15.49
C ILE A 298 3.43 -8.51 -16.70
N VAL A 299 2.35 -9.15 -17.13
CA VAL A 299 2.32 -9.95 -18.34
C VAL A 299 1.65 -9.22 -19.49
N GLY A 300 2.11 -9.45 -20.71
CA GLY A 300 1.56 -8.79 -21.90
C GLY A 300 2.02 -7.35 -22.06
N PHE A 301 3.18 -6.99 -21.54
CA PHE A 301 3.82 -5.69 -21.79
C PHE A 301 4.15 -5.55 -23.28
N PRO A 302 4.08 -4.34 -23.88
CA PRO A 302 4.48 -4.13 -25.28
C PRO A 302 5.85 -4.71 -25.60
N GLY A 303 5.94 -5.52 -26.65
CA GLY A 303 7.19 -6.22 -27.04
C GLY A 303 7.45 -7.54 -26.31
N GLU A 304 6.65 -7.94 -25.31
CA GLU A 304 6.83 -9.22 -24.65
C GLU A 304 6.57 -10.40 -25.62
N THR A 305 7.62 -11.12 -25.99
CA THR A 305 7.56 -12.33 -26.83
C THR A 305 7.18 -13.56 -25.98
N ASP A 306 6.95 -14.70 -26.61
CA ASP A 306 6.71 -15.95 -25.89
C ASP A 306 7.99 -16.44 -25.18
N ASP A 307 9.18 -16.18 -25.74
CA ASP A 307 10.46 -16.47 -25.09
C ASP A 307 10.72 -15.57 -23.87
N ALA A 308 10.41 -14.27 -23.97
CA ALA A 308 10.50 -13.36 -22.83
C ALA A 308 9.56 -13.79 -21.67
N PHE A 309 8.34 -14.19 -22.02
CA PHE A 309 7.42 -14.75 -21.03
C PHE A 309 7.92 -16.11 -20.47
N ALA A 310 8.53 -16.96 -21.28
CA ALA A 310 9.12 -18.23 -20.80
C ALA A 310 10.23 -17.94 -19.77
N ARG A 311 11.11 -16.96 -20.02
CA ARG A 311 12.13 -16.53 -19.02
C ARG A 311 11.49 -16.04 -17.71
N THR A 312 10.36 -15.35 -17.78
CA THR A 312 9.61 -14.96 -16.57
C THR A 312 9.07 -16.18 -15.80
N ILE A 313 8.54 -17.18 -16.49
CA ILE A 313 8.10 -18.45 -15.88
C ILE A 313 9.28 -19.16 -15.22
N ASP A 314 10.43 -19.22 -15.89
CA ASP A 314 11.62 -19.91 -15.39
C ASP A 314 12.23 -19.17 -14.18
N LEU A 315 12.23 -17.84 -14.18
CA LEU A 315 12.60 -17.05 -13.00
C LEU A 315 11.71 -17.42 -11.79
N VAL A 316 10.39 -17.40 -11.96
CA VAL A 316 9.46 -17.72 -10.86
C VAL A 316 9.62 -19.15 -10.36
N ARG A 317 9.91 -20.11 -11.26
CA ARG A 317 10.24 -21.50 -10.87
C ARG A 317 11.52 -21.60 -10.05
N ARG A 318 12.54 -20.85 -10.44
CA ARG A 318 13.87 -20.86 -9.82
C ARG A 318 13.87 -20.16 -8.46
N VAL A 319 13.28 -18.96 -8.38
CA VAL A 319 13.28 -18.16 -7.14
C VAL A 319 12.18 -18.56 -6.16
N ARG A 320 11.12 -19.27 -6.60
CA ARG A 320 10.02 -19.77 -5.77
C ARG A 320 9.53 -18.72 -4.74
N PRO A 321 8.96 -17.59 -5.18
CA PRO A 321 8.40 -16.62 -4.24
C PRO A 321 7.11 -17.18 -3.61
N ASP A 322 6.83 -16.78 -2.37
CA ASP A 322 5.61 -17.18 -1.65
C ASP A 322 4.36 -16.55 -2.26
N MET A 323 4.50 -15.33 -2.75
CA MET A 323 3.42 -14.58 -3.38
C MET A 323 3.90 -13.95 -4.70
N VAL A 324 3.10 -14.14 -5.76
CA VAL A 324 3.30 -13.44 -7.04
C VAL A 324 2.00 -12.73 -7.41
N ASN A 325 2.03 -11.42 -7.44
CA ASN A 325 0.91 -10.62 -7.94
C ASN A 325 0.99 -10.52 -9.46
N VAL A 326 0.15 -11.26 -10.16
CA VAL A 326 0.15 -11.31 -11.62
C VAL A 326 -0.83 -10.27 -12.15
N THR A 327 -0.31 -9.24 -12.82
CA THR A 327 -1.10 -8.18 -13.44
C THR A 327 -0.93 -8.24 -14.97
N ARG A 328 -2.03 -8.13 -15.71
CA ARG A 328 -1.97 -7.91 -17.15
C ARG A 328 -1.67 -6.45 -17.42
N PHE A 329 -0.76 -6.18 -18.36
CA PHE A 329 -0.51 -4.82 -18.80
C PHE A 329 -1.83 -4.13 -19.18
N SER A 330 -1.98 -2.91 -18.72
CA SER A 330 -3.13 -2.06 -19.02
C SER A 330 -2.61 -0.69 -19.44
N ALA A 331 -2.77 -0.36 -20.71
CA ALA A 331 -2.38 0.95 -21.24
C ALA A 331 -3.07 2.07 -20.48
N ARG A 332 -2.28 2.99 -19.93
CA ARG A 332 -2.77 4.15 -19.18
C ARG A 332 -2.45 5.43 -19.93
N ALA A 333 -3.46 6.21 -20.23
CA ALA A 333 -3.27 7.51 -20.90
C ALA A 333 -2.24 8.36 -20.16
N GLY A 334 -1.32 8.96 -20.91
CA GLY A 334 -0.22 9.78 -20.35
C GLY A 334 1.01 8.98 -19.92
N THR A 335 1.03 7.64 -20.12
CA THR A 335 2.23 6.81 -19.92
C THR A 335 2.87 6.45 -21.27
N PRO A 336 4.22 6.43 -21.38
CA PRO A 336 4.90 6.04 -22.63
C PRO A 336 4.45 4.66 -23.16
N ALA A 337 4.30 3.68 -22.30
CA ALA A 337 3.92 2.32 -22.70
C ALA A 337 2.53 2.23 -23.35
N ALA A 338 1.66 3.23 -23.16
CA ALA A 338 0.34 3.24 -23.78
C ALA A 338 0.39 3.35 -25.32
N THR A 339 1.45 3.95 -25.85
CA THR A 339 1.64 4.20 -27.30
C THR A 339 2.82 3.44 -27.89
N MET A 340 3.50 2.58 -27.11
CA MET A 340 4.59 1.74 -27.62
C MET A 340 4.09 0.77 -28.68
N ALA A 341 4.91 0.52 -29.68
CA ALA A 341 4.69 -0.54 -30.66
C ALA A 341 4.74 -1.93 -30.00
N GLY A 342 4.23 -2.96 -30.68
CA GLY A 342 4.28 -4.33 -30.17
C GLY A 342 3.28 -4.62 -29.05
N GLN A 343 2.15 -3.92 -28.99
CA GLN A 343 1.08 -4.19 -28.04
C GLN A 343 0.64 -5.65 -28.11
N VAL A 344 0.63 -6.33 -26.98
CA VAL A 344 0.24 -7.74 -26.88
C VAL A 344 -1.29 -7.85 -26.89
N VAL A 345 -1.82 -8.69 -27.78
CA VAL A 345 -3.28 -8.89 -27.88
C VAL A 345 -3.85 -9.46 -26.58
N GLY A 346 -5.03 -8.98 -26.20
CA GLY A 346 -5.63 -9.23 -24.89
C GLY A 346 -5.82 -10.71 -24.52
N TRP A 347 -6.13 -11.59 -25.50
CA TRP A 347 -6.27 -13.02 -25.24
C TRP A 347 -4.93 -13.68 -24.86
N ARG A 348 -3.81 -13.27 -25.50
CA ARG A 348 -2.45 -13.75 -25.20
C ARG A 348 -2.00 -13.29 -23.79
N ALA A 349 -2.24 -12.03 -23.44
CA ALA A 349 -1.99 -11.54 -22.08
C ALA A 349 -2.83 -12.30 -21.03
N LYS A 350 -4.09 -12.65 -21.35
CA LYS A 350 -4.96 -13.46 -20.49
C LYS A 350 -4.43 -14.89 -20.32
N GLU A 351 -3.96 -15.50 -21.40
CA GLU A 351 -3.36 -16.83 -21.36
C GLU A 351 -2.08 -16.84 -20.49
N ARG A 352 -1.15 -15.90 -20.73
CA ARG A 352 0.07 -15.74 -19.92
C ARG A 352 -0.25 -15.56 -18.44
N SER A 353 -1.20 -14.68 -18.11
CA SER A 353 -1.66 -14.47 -16.75
C SER A 353 -2.19 -15.77 -16.11
N ARG A 354 -2.98 -16.56 -16.83
CA ARG A 354 -3.46 -17.86 -16.34
C ARG A 354 -2.33 -18.87 -16.09
N ARG A 355 -1.36 -18.97 -17.02
CA ARG A 355 -0.20 -19.87 -16.89
C ARG A 355 0.63 -19.51 -15.66
N LEU A 356 0.97 -18.24 -15.49
CA LEU A 356 1.74 -17.78 -14.34
C LEU A 356 0.95 -17.92 -13.02
N SER A 357 -0.36 -17.68 -13.04
CA SER A 357 -1.22 -17.87 -11.85
C SER A 357 -1.28 -19.33 -11.41
N ARG A 358 -1.35 -20.29 -12.34
CA ARG A 358 -1.28 -21.72 -11.98
C ARG A 358 0.07 -22.09 -11.35
N LEU A 359 1.16 -21.53 -11.88
CA LEU A 359 2.51 -21.78 -11.32
C LEU A 359 2.63 -21.22 -9.90
N ARG A 360 2.25 -19.94 -9.68
CA ARG A 360 2.34 -19.31 -8.35
C ARG A 360 1.52 -20.05 -7.30
N PHE A 361 0.30 -20.50 -7.64
CA PHE A 361 -0.54 -21.23 -6.70
C PHE A 361 0.05 -22.61 -6.35
N ARG A 362 0.66 -23.29 -7.33
CA ARG A 362 1.39 -24.53 -7.06
C ARG A 362 2.54 -24.29 -6.09
N ILE A 363 3.38 -23.28 -6.34
CA ILE A 363 4.52 -22.92 -5.48
C ILE A 363 4.03 -22.56 -4.07
N ALA A 364 3.01 -21.72 -3.95
CA ALA A 364 2.45 -21.32 -2.66
C ALA A 364 1.93 -22.53 -1.87
N ARG A 365 1.20 -23.44 -2.52
CA ARG A 365 0.72 -24.69 -1.88
C ARG A 365 1.86 -25.57 -1.40
N GLU A 366 2.92 -25.73 -2.21
CA GLU A 366 4.10 -26.52 -1.83
C GLU A 366 4.83 -25.90 -0.63
N ILE A 367 4.99 -24.57 -0.60
CA ILE A 367 5.58 -23.84 0.52
C ILE A 367 4.71 -23.99 1.77
N HIS A 368 3.41 -23.77 1.66
CA HIS A 368 2.49 -23.84 2.79
C HIS A 368 2.33 -25.27 3.34
N ALA A 369 2.43 -26.30 2.50
CA ALA A 369 2.45 -27.70 2.95
C ALA A 369 3.60 -27.98 3.91
N GLY A 370 4.75 -27.31 3.78
CA GLY A 370 5.88 -27.42 4.70
C GLY A 370 5.64 -26.84 6.09
N TYR A 371 4.54 -26.12 6.30
CA TYR A 371 4.15 -25.59 7.61
C TYR A 371 3.21 -26.52 8.39
N VAL A 372 2.58 -27.49 7.74
CA VAL A 372 1.64 -28.41 8.40
C VAL A 372 2.33 -29.20 9.51
N GLY A 373 1.72 -29.24 10.69
CA GLY A 373 2.26 -29.83 11.90
C GLY A 373 3.15 -28.91 12.73
N ARG A 374 3.58 -27.76 12.22
CA ARG A 374 4.38 -26.77 12.98
C ARG A 374 3.51 -25.97 13.93
N THR A 375 4.07 -25.59 15.06
CA THR A 375 3.49 -24.66 16.02
C THR A 375 4.10 -23.27 15.77
N LEU A 376 3.27 -22.25 15.62
CA LEU A 376 3.68 -20.88 15.30
C LEU A 376 2.97 -19.88 16.21
N ASP A 377 3.68 -18.80 16.55
CA ASP A 377 3.07 -17.63 17.15
C ASP A 377 2.43 -16.76 16.06
N VAL A 378 1.20 -16.32 16.32
CA VAL A 378 0.34 -15.62 15.38
C VAL A 378 -0.21 -14.37 16.06
N LEU A 379 0.12 -13.19 15.54
CA LEU A 379 -0.53 -11.94 15.92
C LEU A 379 -1.87 -11.85 15.20
N THR A 380 -2.98 -11.75 15.94
CA THR A 380 -4.32 -11.54 15.36
C THR A 380 -4.43 -10.14 14.79
N THR A 381 -4.83 -10.00 13.52
CA THR A 381 -4.78 -8.71 12.82
C THR A 381 -6.13 -8.21 12.31
N GLU A 382 -7.02 -9.10 11.95
CA GLU A 382 -8.32 -8.73 11.38
C GLU A 382 -9.36 -9.83 11.56
N PRO A 383 -10.67 -9.49 11.64
CA PRO A 383 -11.73 -10.49 11.59
C PRO A 383 -11.73 -11.22 10.26
N GLY A 384 -11.85 -12.52 10.33
CA GLY A 384 -12.05 -13.37 9.16
C GLY A 384 -13.53 -13.49 8.77
N LYS A 385 -13.83 -14.43 7.89
CA LYS A 385 -15.19 -14.76 7.49
C LYS A 385 -15.78 -15.82 8.42
N ALA A 386 -17.11 -15.80 8.60
CA ALA A 386 -17.86 -16.85 9.29
C ALA A 386 -17.30 -17.20 10.70
N GLY A 387 -17.03 -16.18 11.52
CA GLY A 387 -16.57 -16.41 12.90
C GLY A 387 -15.11 -16.85 13.04
N THR A 388 -14.27 -16.60 12.03
CA THR A 388 -12.83 -16.83 12.08
C THR A 388 -12.05 -15.56 12.36
N THR A 389 -10.78 -15.68 12.74
CA THR A 389 -9.85 -14.56 12.88
C THR A 389 -8.64 -14.78 11.96
N LEU A 390 -8.17 -13.71 11.32
CA LEU A 390 -6.93 -13.74 10.55
C LEU A 390 -5.78 -13.20 11.40
N GLY A 391 -4.64 -13.86 11.33
CA GLY A 391 -3.43 -13.39 11.98
C GLY A 391 -2.21 -13.49 11.08
N ARG A 392 -1.07 -13.00 11.60
CA ARG A 392 0.23 -12.99 10.93
C ARG A 392 1.29 -13.63 11.79
N THR A 393 2.08 -14.51 11.19
CA THR A 393 3.31 -15.02 11.81
C THR A 393 4.43 -13.98 11.72
N ASP A 394 5.56 -14.21 12.38
CA ASP A 394 6.75 -13.34 12.24
C ASP A 394 7.28 -13.26 10.80
N SER A 395 7.08 -14.30 10.00
CA SER A 395 7.35 -14.27 8.54
C SER A 395 6.18 -13.73 7.72
N TYR A 396 5.19 -13.09 8.35
CA TYR A 396 4.04 -12.47 7.73
C TYR A 396 3.12 -13.44 6.97
N LYS A 397 3.22 -14.76 7.22
CA LYS A 397 2.24 -15.72 6.68
C LYS A 397 0.87 -15.44 7.29
N GLN A 398 -0.15 -15.47 6.45
CA GLN A 398 -1.53 -15.39 6.93
C GLN A 398 -1.96 -16.71 7.52
N VAL A 399 -2.50 -16.66 8.74
CA VAL A 399 -3.10 -17.82 9.41
C VAL A 399 -4.56 -17.53 9.66
N VAL A 400 -5.43 -18.47 9.29
CA VAL A 400 -6.86 -18.46 9.61
C VAL A 400 -7.04 -19.28 10.89
N LEU A 401 -7.52 -18.64 11.94
CA LEU A 401 -7.89 -19.27 13.21
C LEU A 401 -9.41 -19.53 13.20
N PRO A 402 -9.88 -20.73 13.62
CA PRO A 402 -11.27 -21.15 13.48
C PRO A 402 -12.20 -20.57 14.58
N SER A 403 -11.78 -19.52 15.25
CA SER A 403 -12.50 -18.85 16.34
C SER A 403 -12.44 -17.34 16.20
N GLU A 404 -13.36 -16.63 16.88
CA GLU A 404 -13.30 -15.19 17.03
C GLU A 404 -12.34 -14.84 18.17
N GLU A 405 -11.18 -14.28 17.83
CA GLU A 405 -10.16 -13.87 18.78
C GLU A 405 -10.09 -12.33 18.87
N PRO A 406 -9.72 -11.78 20.02
CA PRO A 406 -9.39 -10.37 20.14
C PRO A 406 -8.29 -9.97 19.15
N ILE A 407 -8.46 -8.82 18.50
CA ILE A 407 -7.47 -8.32 17.54
C ILE A 407 -6.34 -7.62 18.30
N GLY A 408 -5.09 -7.88 17.88
CA GLY A 408 -3.88 -7.35 18.51
C GLY A 408 -3.28 -8.30 19.56
N ASP A 409 -3.83 -9.50 19.71
CA ASP A 409 -3.31 -10.50 20.63
C ASP A 409 -2.42 -11.52 19.94
N TRP A 410 -1.41 -11.96 20.67
CA TRP A 410 -0.62 -13.12 20.27
C TRP A 410 -1.36 -14.40 20.65
N ARG A 411 -1.36 -15.34 19.72
CA ARG A 411 -1.89 -16.70 19.90
C ARG A 411 -0.86 -17.70 19.42
N THR A 412 -0.79 -18.82 20.06
CA THR A 412 0.00 -19.96 19.58
C THR A 412 -0.92 -20.92 18.87
N ALA A 413 -0.59 -21.28 17.63
CA ALA A 413 -1.42 -22.17 16.82
C ALA A 413 -0.59 -23.27 16.16
N ARG A 414 -1.14 -24.50 16.15
CA ARG A 414 -0.63 -25.59 15.35
C ARG A 414 -1.24 -25.53 13.96
N ILE A 415 -0.41 -25.52 12.93
CA ILE A 415 -0.86 -25.47 11.54
C ILE A 415 -1.36 -26.85 11.13
N VAL A 416 -2.62 -26.91 10.69
CA VAL A 416 -3.30 -28.17 10.30
C VAL A 416 -3.51 -28.27 8.80
N GLU A 417 -3.52 -27.16 8.06
CA GLU A 417 -3.68 -27.13 6.62
C GLU A 417 -2.86 -25.99 5.99
N GLY A 418 -2.24 -26.24 4.83
CA GLY A 418 -1.58 -25.26 3.98
C GLY A 418 -2.37 -25.07 2.69
N ARG A 419 -2.95 -23.88 2.48
CA ARG A 419 -3.73 -23.52 1.28
C ARG A 419 -2.90 -22.67 0.30
N GLU A 420 -3.50 -22.25 -0.79
CA GLU A 420 -2.81 -21.43 -1.79
C GLU A 420 -2.55 -19.99 -1.33
N ALA A 421 -3.37 -19.47 -0.41
CA ALA A 421 -3.30 -18.08 0.04
C ALA A 421 -2.97 -17.94 1.53
N ASP A 422 -3.21 -18.97 2.33
CA ASP A 422 -3.14 -18.93 3.78
C ASP A 422 -2.82 -20.31 4.40
N LEU A 423 -2.55 -20.28 5.67
CA LEU A 423 -2.45 -21.44 6.55
C LEU A 423 -3.72 -21.51 7.40
N VAL A 424 -4.12 -22.71 7.82
CA VAL A 424 -5.16 -22.88 8.84
C VAL A 424 -4.49 -23.38 10.11
N GLY A 425 -4.75 -22.71 11.22
CA GLY A 425 -4.19 -23.06 12.53
C GLY A 425 -5.27 -23.40 13.53
N GLU A 426 -5.01 -24.38 14.39
CA GLU A 426 -5.78 -24.70 15.60
C GLU A 426 -5.04 -24.11 16.81
N LEU A 427 -5.75 -23.41 17.69
CA LEU A 427 -5.19 -22.86 18.92
C LEU A 427 -4.75 -23.97 19.88
N ILE A 428 -3.64 -23.74 20.58
CA ILE A 428 -3.09 -24.64 21.60
C ILE A 428 -2.80 -23.91 22.90
#